data_4e391c72104cf38abffb2a3691e814a4
#
_entry.id   4e391c72104cf38abffb2a3691e814a4
#
_cell.length_a   1.000
_cell.length_b   1.000
_cell.length_c   1.000
_cell.angle_alpha   90.00
_cell.angle_beta   90.00
_cell.angle_gamma   90.00
#
_symmetry.space_group_name_H-M   'P 1'
#
loop_
_entity.id
_entity.type
_entity.pdbx_description
1 polymer ?
#
loop_
_entity_poly.entity_id
_entity_poly.type
_entity_poly.pdbx_seq_one_letter_code
_entity_poly.pdbx_strand_id
1 'polypeptide(L)'
;MNNTDSKDPIVAFSQYADANPYYTKYNENGEVERWLEYTDYIKAANPLYNAKQNSYNKGNNLSWSDKFIVEYTPVPTLKLRARFGFTHQSTQAEAFYSPLDTRFAETDFSERGSYGNTETQSNKYEGEFTLTYAKVLKEVHQFNIVLGGYLSALEAKSQGYSAIGFPVGDFTLPSFANSYPDGGSPAYNESTTRSVSGYVIGNYAYDNRYLLDFSYRVNGSSVFGTNKHYI
;
A
#
# COMPACT_ATOMS: atom_id res chain seq x y z
N MET A 1 -4.11 1.98 15.94
CA MET A 1 -4.18 0.67 15.30
C MET A 1 -5.41 0.67 14.42
N ASN A 2 -5.23 0.43 13.14
CA ASN A 2 -6.32 0.30 12.17
C ASN A 2 -6.21 -1.08 11.53
N ASN A 3 -7.31 -1.80 11.52
CA ASN A 3 -7.45 -3.04 10.78
C ASN A 3 -8.63 -2.86 9.82
N THR A 4 -8.42 -3.15 8.55
CA THR A 4 -9.45 -3.01 7.52
C THR A 4 -9.46 -4.27 6.67
N ASP A 5 -10.58 -4.94 6.68
CA ASP A 5 -10.86 -6.06 5.79
C ASP A 5 -11.60 -5.54 4.57
N SER A 6 -11.18 -5.95 3.40
CA SER A 6 -11.88 -5.67 2.15
C SER A 6 -12.29 -6.99 1.49
N LYS A 7 -13.45 -6.96 0.85
CA LYS A 7 -13.92 -8.03 -0.01
C LYS A 7 -14.49 -7.40 -1.27
N ASP A 8 -13.75 -7.54 -2.35
CA ASP A 8 -14.16 -6.99 -3.62
C ASP A 8 -15.13 -7.95 -4.33
N PRO A 9 -16.11 -7.42 -5.06
CA PRO A 9 -16.98 -8.25 -5.86
C PRO A 9 -16.17 -8.93 -6.98
N ILE A 10 -16.40 -10.23 -7.16
CA ILE A 10 -15.75 -11.03 -8.22
C ILE A 10 -16.21 -10.59 -9.62
N VAL A 11 -17.43 -10.12 -9.72
CA VAL A 11 -18.04 -9.63 -10.95
C VAL A 11 -18.27 -8.13 -10.79
N ALA A 12 -17.60 -7.33 -11.62
CA ALA A 12 -17.76 -5.88 -11.58
C ALA A 12 -19.18 -5.46 -12.00
N PHE A 13 -19.69 -4.37 -11.43
CA PHE A 13 -21.00 -3.83 -11.76
C PHE A 13 -21.13 -3.51 -13.27
N SER A 14 -20.05 -3.08 -13.90
CA SER A 14 -20.02 -2.83 -15.35
C SER A 14 -20.41 -4.07 -16.17
N GLN A 15 -20.01 -5.26 -15.74
CA GLN A 15 -20.37 -6.50 -16.46
C GLN A 15 -21.88 -6.78 -16.44
N TYR A 16 -22.57 -6.34 -15.38
CA TYR A 16 -24.04 -6.41 -15.35
C TYR A 16 -24.69 -5.30 -16.19
N ALA A 17 -24.10 -4.12 -16.17
CA ALA A 17 -24.62 -2.96 -16.91
C ALA A 17 -24.43 -3.08 -18.42
N ASP A 18 -23.31 -3.69 -18.84
CA ASP A 18 -22.96 -3.91 -20.25
C ASP A 18 -23.68 -5.15 -20.85
N ALA A 19 -24.27 -5.99 -19.99
CA ALA A 19 -25.02 -7.15 -20.46
C ALA A 19 -26.28 -6.73 -21.23
N ASN A 20 -26.40 -7.21 -22.46
CA ASN A 20 -27.58 -6.93 -23.29
C ASN A 20 -28.87 -7.40 -22.59
N PRO A 21 -29.86 -6.53 -22.35
CA PRO A 21 -31.08 -6.88 -21.63
C PRO A 21 -31.94 -7.94 -22.32
N TYR A 22 -31.76 -8.14 -23.63
CA TYR A 22 -32.49 -9.14 -24.41
C TYR A 22 -31.92 -10.56 -24.30
N TYR A 23 -30.76 -10.73 -23.71
CA TYR A 23 -30.20 -12.07 -23.49
C TYR A 23 -30.95 -12.83 -22.38
N THR A 24 -31.20 -14.11 -22.62
CA THR A 24 -31.76 -15.01 -21.62
C THR A 24 -30.70 -15.35 -20.58
N LYS A 25 -31.01 -15.05 -19.32
CA LYS A 25 -30.09 -15.29 -18.18
C LYS A 25 -30.27 -16.65 -17.55
N TYR A 26 -31.42 -17.28 -17.80
CA TYR A 26 -31.85 -18.54 -17.21
C TYR A 26 -32.32 -19.49 -18.30
N ASN A 27 -32.07 -20.80 -18.10
CA ASN A 27 -32.62 -21.84 -18.96
C ASN A 27 -34.13 -22.08 -18.66
N GLU A 28 -34.74 -22.96 -19.43
CA GLU A 28 -36.16 -23.35 -19.26
C GLU A 28 -36.50 -23.91 -17.88
N ASN A 29 -35.49 -24.47 -17.17
CA ASN A 29 -35.61 -25.01 -15.82
C ASN A 29 -35.39 -23.95 -14.73
N GLY A 30 -35.12 -22.69 -15.10
CA GLY A 30 -34.84 -21.60 -14.15
C GLY A 30 -33.41 -21.58 -13.58
N GLU A 31 -32.51 -22.38 -14.15
CA GLU A 31 -31.11 -22.36 -13.75
C GLU A 31 -30.34 -21.26 -14.50
N VAL A 32 -29.33 -20.70 -13.85
CA VAL A 32 -28.51 -19.64 -14.47
C VAL A 32 -27.64 -20.24 -15.58
N GLU A 33 -27.83 -19.74 -16.79
CA GLU A 33 -26.99 -20.12 -17.93
C GLU A 33 -25.55 -19.63 -17.76
N ARG A 34 -24.61 -20.44 -18.23
CA ARG A 34 -23.17 -20.08 -18.17
C ARG A 34 -22.85 -18.91 -19.09
N TRP A 35 -23.49 -18.86 -20.26
CA TRP A 35 -23.30 -17.87 -21.30
C TRP A 35 -24.59 -17.15 -21.60
N LEU A 36 -24.53 -15.84 -21.82
CA LEU A 36 -25.63 -15.07 -22.37
C LEU A 36 -25.73 -15.27 -23.88
N GLU A 37 -24.56 -15.38 -24.54
CA GLU A 37 -24.44 -15.76 -25.95
C GLU A 37 -23.11 -16.49 -26.13
N TYR A 38 -23.12 -17.59 -26.86
CA TYR A 38 -21.91 -18.34 -27.17
C TYR A 38 -21.95 -18.79 -28.63
N THR A 39 -21.23 -18.05 -29.48
CA THR A 39 -21.08 -18.32 -30.90
C THR A 39 -19.59 -18.27 -31.26
N ASP A 40 -19.25 -18.60 -32.49
CA ASP A 40 -17.86 -18.49 -32.97
C ASP A 40 -17.31 -17.05 -32.91
N TYR A 41 -18.21 -16.06 -32.93
CA TYR A 41 -17.84 -14.64 -32.95
C TYR A 41 -18.13 -13.89 -31.65
N ILE A 42 -19.07 -14.36 -30.86
CA ILE A 42 -19.51 -13.71 -29.63
C ILE A 42 -19.48 -14.69 -28.47
N LYS A 43 -18.74 -14.35 -27.42
CA LYS A 43 -18.65 -15.10 -26.16
C LYS A 43 -19.03 -14.17 -25.01
N ALA A 44 -20.33 -13.96 -24.82
CA ALA A 44 -20.84 -13.13 -23.75
C ALA A 44 -21.09 -13.97 -22.48
N ALA A 45 -20.23 -13.83 -21.50
CA ALA A 45 -20.36 -14.51 -20.23
C ALA A 45 -21.56 -14.02 -19.42
N ASN A 46 -22.24 -14.93 -18.71
CA ASN A 46 -23.28 -14.54 -17.78
C ASN A 46 -22.68 -14.13 -16.42
N PRO A 47 -22.76 -12.85 -16.03
CA PRO A 47 -22.22 -12.37 -14.76
C PRO A 47 -22.84 -13.10 -13.56
N LEU A 48 -24.12 -13.47 -13.61
CA LEU A 48 -24.81 -14.19 -12.56
C LEU A 48 -24.24 -15.59 -12.35
N TYR A 49 -23.78 -16.23 -13.44
CA TYR A 49 -23.14 -17.54 -13.34
C TYR A 49 -21.81 -17.46 -12.59
N ASN A 50 -20.95 -16.52 -12.98
CA ASN A 50 -19.66 -16.31 -12.32
C ASN A 50 -19.80 -15.88 -10.85
N ALA A 51 -20.83 -15.06 -10.54
CA ALA A 51 -21.12 -14.65 -9.17
C ALA A 51 -21.57 -15.79 -8.24
N LYS A 52 -22.09 -16.88 -8.79
CA LYS A 52 -22.48 -18.09 -8.03
C LYS A 52 -21.32 -19.01 -7.68
N GLN A 53 -20.18 -18.84 -8.36
CA GLN A 53 -19.01 -19.67 -8.09
C GLN A 53 -18.41 -19.32 -6.71
N ASN A 54 -17.62 -20.25 -6.16
CA ASN A 54 -16.90 -20.08 -4.89
C ASN A 54 -15.65 -19.17 -5.00
N SER A 55 -15.60 -18.35 -6.04
CA SER A 55 -14.53 -17.36 -6.24
C SER A 55 -14.59 -16.26 -5.20
N TYR A 56 -13.43 -15.73 -4.80
CA TYR A 56 -13.32 -14.62 -3.88
C TYR A 56 -12.12 -13.73 -4.18
N ASN A 57 -12.22 -12.47 -3.77
CA ASN A 57 -11.13 -11.53 -3.72
C ASN A 57 -11.24 -10.81 -2.38
N LYS A 58 -10.24 -10.95 -1.53
CA LYS A 58 -10.23 -10.40 -0.17
C LYS A 58 -8.88 -9.79 0.15
N GLY A 59 -8.89 -8.77 0.97
CA GLY A 59 -7.70 -8.11 1.47
C GLY A 59 -7.82 -7.80 2.95
N ASN A 60 -6.70 -7.83 3.61
CA ASN A 60 -6.55 -7.37 4.99
C ASN A 60 -5.43 -6.35 5.05
N ASN A 61 -5.67 -5.23 5.71
CA ASN A 61 -4.66 -4.21 5.94
C ASN A 61 -4.62 -3.87 7.43
N LEU A 62 -3.52 -4.19 8.05
CA LEU A 62 -3.22 -3.85 9.45
C LEU A 62 -2.19 -2.73 9.47
N SER A 63 -2.53 -1.61 10.11
CA SER A 63 -1.60 -0.50 10.35
C SER A 63 -1.56 -0.16 11.83
N TRP A 64 -0.35 -0.09 12.36
CA TRP A 64 -0.08 0.32 13.73
C TRP A 64 0.99 1.41 13.73
N SER A 65 0.73 2.51 14.40
CA SER A 65 1.64 3.66 14.48
C SER A 65 1.70 4.18 15.90
N ASP A 66 2.90 4.46 16.36
CA ASP A 66 3.15 5.05 17.67
C ASP A 66 4.13 6.22 17.56
N LYS A 67 3.96 7.24 18.41
CA LYS A 67 4.81 8.42 18.44
C LYS A 67 5.10 8.81 19.88
N PHE A 68 6.37 8.93 20.20
CA PHE A 68 6.86 9.38 21.48
C PHE A 68 7.50 10.77 21.31
N ILE A 69 7.09 11.74 22.13
CA ILE A 69 7.58 13.10 22.06
C ILE A 69 8.06 13.51 23.45
N VAL A 70 9.27 14.03 23.52
CA VAL A 70 9.85 14.63 24.71
C VAL A 70 10.16 16.09 24.44
N GLU A 71 9.67 16.95 25.29
CA GLU A 71 10.00 18.38 25.30
C GLU A 71 10.66 18.74 26.63
N TYR A 72 11.75 19.48 26.54
CA TYR A 72 12.50 19.94 27.70
C TYR A 72 12.90 21.41 27.53
N THR A 73 12.56 22.23 28.50
CA THR A 73 12.84 23.67 28.51
C THR A 73 13.71 24.00 29.73
N PRO A 74 15.05 23.84 29.62
CA PRO A 74 15.95 24.10 30.75
C PRO A 74 15.95 25.52 31.22
N VAL A 75 15.76 26.47 30.28
CA VAL A 75 15.61 27.90 30.53
C VAL A 75 14.56 28.46 29.56
N PRO A 76 13.88 29.58 29.91
CA PRO A 76 12.81 30.15 29.06
C PRO A 76 13.20 30.45 27.61
N THR A 77 14.49 30.66 27.36
CA THR A 77 15.02 30.96 26.03
C THR A 77 15.42 29.75 25.21
N LEU A 78 15.42 28.56 25.78
CA LEU A 78 15.91 27.33 25.13
C LEU A 78 14.89 26.19 25.26
N LYS A 79 14.41 25.68 24.13
CA LYS A 79 13.51 24.53 24.05
C LYS A 79 14.17 23.40 23.25
N LEU A 80 14.20 22.23 23.83
CA LEU A 80 14.63 20.97 23.21
C LEU A 80 13.39 20.13 22.96
N ARG A 81 13.29 19.54 21.76
CA ARG A 81 12.23 18.61 21.43
C ARG A 81 12.84 17.42 20.68
N ALA A 82 12.53 16.24 21.18
CA ALA A 82 12.83 14.99 20.50
C ALA A 82 11.52 14.26 20.19
N ARG A 83 11.42 13.72 19.00
CA ARG A 83 10.28 12.90 18.55
C ARG A 83 10.82 11.61 17.98
N PHE A 84 10.26 10.51 18.40
CA PHE A 84 10.48 9.19 17.84
C PHE A 84 9.14 8.62 17.37
N GLY A 85 9.11 8.08 16.16
CA GLY A 85 7.93 7.46 15.57
C GLY A 85 8.26 6.08 15.05
N PHE A 86 7.32 5.17 15.20
CA PHE A 86 7.34 3.84 14.59
C PHE A 86 6.00 3.58 13.91
N THR A 87 6.05 3.05 12.71
CA THR A 87 4.85 2.61 11.98
C THR A 87 5.12 1.23 11.40
N HIS A 88 4.24 0.30 11.70
CA HIS A 88 4.18 -1.02 11.08
C HIS A 88 2.92 -1.11 10.23
N GLN A 89 3.07 -1.61 9.02
CA GLN A 89 1.97 -1.90 8.11
C GLN A 89 2.13 -3.29 7.53
N SER A 90 1.06 -4.08 7.56
CA SER A 90 0.96 -5.38 6.92
C SER A 90 -0.29 -5.38 6.04
N THR A 91 -0.11 -5.68 4.77
CA THR A 91 -1.18 -5.79 3.78
C THR A 91 -1.12 -7.16 3.16
N GLN A 92 -2.24 -7.86 3.17
CA GLN A 92 -2.41 -9.13 2.51
C GLN A 92 -3.55 -9.04 1.50
N ALA A 93 -3.32 -9.51 0.29
CA ALA A 93 -4.32 -9.64 -0.75
C ALA A 93 -4.37 -11.09 -1.23
N GLU A 94 -5.56 -11.63 -1.33
CA GLU A 94 -5.81 -13.03 -1.70
C GLU A 94 -6.99 -13.09 -2.66
N ALA A 95 -6.81 -13.73 -3.79
CA ALA A 95 -7.85 -13.93 -4.79
C ALA A 95 -7.88 -15.38 -5.24
N PHE A 96 -9.07 -15.96 -5.31
CA PHE A 96 -9.33 -17.26 -5.89
C PHE A 96 -10.40 -17.14 -6.96
N TYR A 97 -10.16 -17.74 -8.09
CA TYR A 97 -11.14 -17.87 -9.16
C TYR A 97 -11.39 -19.35 -9.47
N SER A 98 -12.65 -19.74 -9.37
CA SER A 98 -13.11 -21.10 -9.58
C SER A 98 -12.74 -21.61 -10.99
N PRO A 99 -12.37 -22.89 -11.15
CA PRO A 99 -12.16 -23.49 -12.46
C PRO A 99 -13.41 -23.49 -13.35
N LEU A 100 -14.59 -23.28 -12.77
CA LEU A 100 -15.86 -23.14 -13.49
C LEU A 100 -16.12 -21.72 -14.02
N ASP A 101 -15.34 -20.72 -13.60
CA ASP A 101 -15.48 -19.35 -14.10
C ASP A 101 -15.31 -19.32 -15.62
N THR A 102 -16.13 -18.53 -16.29
CA THR A 102 -16.15 -18.43 -17.77
C THR A 102 -14.82 -17.95 -18.35
N ARG A 103 -13.97 -17.26 -17.56
CA ARG A 103 -12.61 -16.87 -17.98
C ARG A 103 -11.72 -18.03 -18.40
N PHE A 104 -11.97 -19.22 -17.84
CA PHE A 104 -11.19 -20.44 -18.12
C PHE A 104 -11.84 -21.32 -19.20
N ALA A 105 -12.79 -20.81 -19.99
CA ALA A 105 -13.50 -21.61 -20.96
C ALA A 105 -12.59 -22.25 -22.02
N GLU A 106 -11.56 -21.51 -22.43
CA GLU A 106 -10.58 -21.92 -23.44
C GLU A 106 -9.24 -22.41 -22.85
N THR A 107 -9.15 -22.46 -21.53
CA THR A 107 -7.96 -22.94 -20.83
C THR A 107 -8.02 -24.45 -20.71
N ASP A 108 -6.87 -25.11 -20.81
CA ASP A 108 -6.75 -26.54 -20.59
C ASP A 108 -7.27 -26.94 -19.21
N PHE A 109 -7.92 -28.10 -19.11
CA PHE A 109 -8.55 -28.53 -17.87
C PHE A 109 -7.58 -28.57 -16.67
N SER A 110 -6.33 -28.92 -16.92
CA SER A 110 -5.27 -28.99 -15.90
C SER A 110 -4.80 -27.63 -15.37
N GLU A 111 -5.19 -26.53 -16.03
CA GLU A 111 -4.78 -25.17 -15.70
C GLU A 111 -5.95 -24.28 -15.26
N ARG A 112 -7.18 -24.82 -15.27
CA ARG A 112 -8.37 -24.06 -14.87
C ARG A 112 -8.39 -23.74 -13.39
N GLY A 113 -8.92 -22.57 -13.08
CA GLY A 113 -8.89 -22.03 -11.73
C GLY A 113 -7.55 -21.37 -11.40
N SER A 114 -7.60 -20.29 -10.66
CA SER A 114 -6.38 -19.61 -10.23
C SER A 114 -6.49 -19.11 -8.80
N TYR A 115 -5.36 -19.11 -8.13
CA TYR A 115 -5.17 -18.54 -6.81
C TYR A 115 -3.99 -17.55 -6.85
N GLY A 116 -4.16 -16.41 -6.25
CA GLY A 116 -3.10 -15.43 -6.07
C GLY A 116 -3.02 -14.98 -4.62
N ASN A 117 -1.82 -14.89 -4.10
CA ASN A 117 -1.54 -14.32 -2.78
C ASN A 117 -0.41 -13.31 -2.90
N THR A 118 -0.59 -12.15 -2.28
CA THR A 118 0.44 -11.13 -2.12
C THR A 118 0.41 -10.63 -0.69
N GLU A 119 1.57 -10.66 -0.05
CA GLU A 119 1.79 -10.12 1.28
C GLU A 119 2.86 -9.05 1.23
N THR A 120 2.57 -7.88 1.79
CA THR A 120 3.50 -6.77 1.90
C THR A 120 3.57 -6.32 3.35
N GLN A 121 4.77 -6.24 3.88
CA GLN A 121 5.04 -5.74 5.23
C GLN A 121 6.01 -4.57 5.14
N SER A 122 5.76 -3.53 5.91
CA SER A 122 6.69 -2.41 6.03
C SER A 122 6.82 -1.91 7.46
N ASN A 123 8.05 -1.54 7.82
CA ASN A 123 8.40 -0.92 9.09
C ASN A 123 9.05 0.42 8.80
N LYS A 124 8.48 1.49 9.36
CA LYS A 124 9.03 2.84 9.26
C LYS A 124 9.45 3.33 10.64
N TYR A 125 10.69 3.76 10.74
CA TYR A 125 11.28 4.38 11.91
C TYR A 125 11.57 5.84 11.60
N GLU A 126 11.19 6.74 12.48
CA GLU A 126 11.41 8.18 12.34
C GLU A 126 11.97 8.75 13.63
N GLY A 127 13.02 9.55 13.52
CA GLY A 127 13.60 10.30 14.62
C GLY A 127 13.73 11.77 14.23
N GLU A 128 13.31 12.66 15.10
CA GLU A 128 13.48 14.10 14.90
C GLU A 128 13.98 14.74 16.20
N PHE A 129 14.96 15.60 16.06
CA PHE A 129 15.47 16.43 17.14
C PHE A 129 15.41 17.90 16.71
N THR A 130 14.92 18.74 17.60
CA THR A 130 14.83 20.18 17.37
C THR A 130 15.30 20.93 18.62
N LEU A 131 16.19 21.89 18.41
CA LEU A 131 16.64 22.84 19.41
C LEU A 131 16.20 24.23 18.97
N THR A 132 15.40 24.89 19.78
CA THR A 132 14.92 26.26 19.55
C THR A 132 15.51 27.18 20.59
N TYR A 133 16.17 28.23 20.13
CA TYR A 133 16.66 29.34 20.96
C TYR A 133 15.94 30.63 20.57
N ALA A 134 15.23 31.21 21.52
CA ALA A 134 14.50 32.47 21.31
C ALA A 134 14.85 33.48 22.41
N LYS A 135 15.28 34.67 22.03
CA LYS A 135 15.67 35.73 22.98
C LYS A 135 15.40 37.11 22.44
N VAL A 136 14.91 37.98 23.32
CA VAL A 136 14.84 39.41 23.08
C VAL A 136 15.96 40.11 23.86
N LEU A 137 16.77 40.93 23.20
CA LEU A 137 17.86 41.69 23.78
C LEU A 137 17.56 43.20 23.64
N LYS A 138 17.73 43.92 24.72
CA LYS A 138 17.53 45.38 24.78
C LYS A 138 16.16 45.81 24.21
N GLU A 139 15.15 44.97 24.35
CA GLU A 139 13.76 45.17 23.88
C GLU A 139 13.59 45.41 22.36
N VAL A 140 14.66 45.60 21.61
CA VAL A 140 14.65 45.89 20.17
C VAL A 140 15.20 44.79 19.29
N HIS A 141 16.04 43.87 19.80
CA HIS A 141 16.61 42.77 19.04
C HIS A 141 15.91 41.49 19.40
N GLN A 142 15.22 40.90 18.44
CA GLN A 142 14.57 39.61 18.62
C GLN A 142 15.28 38.55 17.77
N PHE A 143 15.68 37.47 18.41
CA PHE A 143 16.32 36.34 17.77
C PHE A 143 15.48 35.07 17.98
N ASN A 144 15.27 34.32 16.91
CA ASN A 144 14.74 32.98 16.98
C ASN A 144 15.59 32.10 16.08
N ILE A 145 16.26 31.11 16.66
CA ILE A 145 17.13 30.16 15.94
C ILE A 145 16.63 28.77 16.22
N VAL A 146 16.41 27.99 15.16
CA VAL A 146 16.02 26.61 15.21
C VAL A 146 17.07 25.75 14.53
N LEU A 147 17.64 24.81 15.26
CA LEU A 147 18.47 23.74 14.73
C LEU A 147 17.66 22.43 14.77
N GLY A 148 17.65 21.70 13.69
CA GLY A 148 16.93 20.44 13.64
C GLY A 148 17.65 19.35 12.88
N GLY A 149 17.36 18.12 13.25
CA GLY A 149 17.81 16.91 12.57
C GLY A 149 16.67 15.92 12.44
N TYR A 150 16.63 15.22 11.32
CA TYR A 150 15.63 14.18 11.04
C TYR A 150 16.31 12.94 10.47
N LEU A 151 15.91 11.80 10.96
CA LEU A 151 16.35 10.48 10.51
C LEU A 151 15.11 9.66 10.17
N SER A 152 15.14 8.91 9.07
CA SER A 152 14.14 7.89 8.82
C SER A 152 14.75 6.66 8.18
N ALA A 153 14.14 5.50 8.49
CA ALA A 153 14.38 4.24 7.83
C ALA A 153 13.05 3.60 7.51
N LEU A 154 12.90 3.14 6.26
CA LEU A 154 11.78 2.37 5.77
C LEU A 154 12.31 1.03 5.28
N GLU A 155 11.86 -0.03 5.92
CA GLU A 155 12.11 -1.41 5.50
C GLU A 155 10.80 -1.97 4.95
N ALA A 156 10.83 -2.48 3.73
CA ALA A 156 9.66 -3.09 3.08
C ALA A 156 10.02 -4.45 2.52
N LYS A 157 9.13 -5.41 2.73
CA LYS A 157 9.20 -6.77 2.20
C LYS A 157 7.89 -7.06 1.49
N SER A 158 7.97 -7.64 0.31
CA SER A 158 6.81 -8.10 -0.45
C SER A 158 7.08 -9.50 -0.97
N GLN A 159 6.13 -10.37 -0.78
CA GLN A 159 6.15 -11.72 -1.30
C GLN A 159 4.80 -12.07 -1.90
N GLY A 160 4.82 -12.95 -2.89
CA GLY A 160 3.58 -13.37 -3.50
C GLY A 160 3.80 -14.50 -4.50
N TYR A 161 2.73 -15.18 -4.82
CA TYR A 161 2.72 -16.22 -5.83
C TYR A 161 1.32 -16.35 -6.44
N SER A 162 1.28 -16.93 -7.61
CA SER A 162 0.05 -17.38 -8.25
C SER A 162 0.13 -18.87 -8.51
N ALA A 163 -1.00 -19.57 -8.38
CA ALA A 163 -1.10 -20.98 -8.64
C ALA A 163 -2.34 -21.23 -9.51
N ILE A 164 -2.29 -22.26 -10.34
CA ILE A 164 -3.34 -22.63 -11.32
C ILE A 164 -3.66 -24.12 -11.27
N GLY A 165 -4.76 -24.51 -11.91
CA GLY A 165 -5.15 -25.90 -12.04
C GLY A 165 -5.80 -26.44 -10.76
N PHE A 166 -7.01 -25.98 -10.47
CA PHE A 166 -7.77 -26.42 -9.29
C PHE A 166 -8.84 -27.46 -9.67
N PRO A 167 -9.10 -28.45 -8.80
CA PRO A 167 -10.24 -29.34 -8.95
C PRO A 167 -11.57 -28.58 -8.88
N VAL A 168 -12.59 -29.09 -9.56
CA VAL A 168 -13.96 -28.57 -9.44
C VAL A 168 -14.52 -28.91 -8.07
N GLY A 169 -15.15 -27.91 -7.41
CA GLY A 169 -15.74 -28.02 -6.08
C GLY A 169 -15.17 -27.01 -5.10
N ASP A 170 -15.23 -27.29 -3.82
CA ASP A 170 -14.81 -26.38 -2.75
C ASP A 170 -13.28 -26.44 -2.43
N PHE A 171 -12.47 -26.73 -3.44
CA PHE A 171 -11.01 -26.84 -3.33
C PHE A 171 -10.34 -25.47 -3.56
N THR A 172 -10.49 -24.56 -2.62
CA THR A 172 -10.02 -23.15 -2.76
C THR A 172 -8.65 -22.89 -2.16
N LEU A 173 -8.07 -23.87 -1.45
CA LEU A 173 -6.76 -23.71 -0.81
C LEU A 173 -5.64 -23.93 -1.85
N PRO A 174 -4.53 -23.16 -1.76
CA PRO A 174 -3.42 -23.26 -2.70
C PRO A 174 -2.76 -24.64 -2.77
N SER A 175 -2.91 -25.46 -1.74
CA SER A 175 -2.41 -26.85 -1.73
C SER A 175 -3.10 -27.79 -2.74
N PHE A 176 -4.24 -27.39 -3.29
CA PHE A 176 -4.95 -28.15 -4.31
C PHE A 176 -4.57 -27.73 -5.74
N ALA A 177 -3.74 -26.70 -5.89
CA ALA A 177 -3.27 -26.26 -7.20
C ALA A 177 -2.34 -27.32 -7.84
N ASN A 178 -2.44 -27.45 -9.15
CA ASN A 178 -1.61 -28.36 -9.93
C ASN A 178 -0.20 -27.80 -10.16
N SER A 179 -0.09 -26.50 -10.47
CA SER A 179 1.18 -25.87 -10.82
C SER A 179 1.16 -24.36 -10.61
N TYR A 180 2.32 -23.72 -10.84
CA TYR A 180 2.40 -22.30 -11.13
C TYR A 180 2.06 -22.04 -12.60
N PRO A 181 1.61 -20.81 -12.96
CA PRO A 181 1.52 -20.38 -14.36
C PRO A 181 2.84 -20.56 -15.09
N ASP A 182 2.81 -20.74 -16.42
CA ASP A 182 4.01 -20.86 -17.24
C ASP A 182 5.00 -19.73 -16.99
N GLY A 183 6.26 -20.10 -16.66
CA GLY A 183 7.30 -19.15 -16.27
C GLY A 183 7.07 -18.48 -14.91
N GLY A 184 6.01 -18.87 -14.18
CA GLY A 184 5.71 -18.34 -12.86
C GLY A 184 6.53 -18.98 -11.75
N SER A 185 6.82 -18.20 -10.73
CA SER A 185 7.47 -18.65 -9.48
C SER A 185 7.04 -17.74 -8.34
N PRO A 186 7.24 -18.13 -7.09
CA PRO A 186 7.09 -17.22 -5.97
C PRO A 186 8.00 -16.01 -6.13
N ALA A 187 7.41 -14.82 -6.00
CA ALA A 187 8.12 -13.56 -6.05
C ALA A 187 8.49 -13.10 -4.64
N TYR A 188 9.68 -12.56 -4.49
CA TYR A 188 10.13 -11.94 -3.25
C TYR A 188 10.90 -10.67 -3.57
N ASN A 189 10.57 -9.59 -2.86
CA ASN A 189 11.30 -8.33 -2.96
C ASN A 189 11.49 -7.75 -1.56
N GLU A 190 12.69 -7.22 -1.33
CA GLU A 190 13.04 -6.53 -0.09
C GLU A 190 13.73 -5.22 -0.44
N SER A 191 13.35 -4.16 0.26
CA SER A 191 13.95 -2.85 0.08
C SER A 191 14.14 -2.15 1.40
N THR A 192 15.25 -1.40 1.52
CA THR A 192 15.53 -0.55 2.66
C THR A 192 15.89 0.84 2.16
N THR A 193 15.14 1.82 2.58
CA THR A 193 15.41 3.23 2.28
C THR A 193 15.73 3.96 3.58
N ARG A 194 16.82 4.71 3.60
CA ARG A 194 17.25 5.53 4.73
C ARG A 194 17.41 6.96 4.30
N SER A 195 17.01 7.90 5.14
CA SER A 195 17.24 9.31 4.92
C SER A 195 17.68 10.02 6.20
N VAL A 196 18.48 11.02 6.01
CA VAL A 196 18.97 11.92 7.06
C VAL A 196 18.86 13.35 6.57
N SER A 197 18.44 14.27 7.43
CA SER A 197 18.52 15.68 7.13
C SER A 197 18.88 16.48 8.37
N GLY A 198 19.60 17.58 8.12
CA GLY A 198 19.88 18.60 9.12
C GLY A 198 19.45 19.98 8.59
N TYR A 199 18.94 20.84 9.44
CA TYR A 199 18.52 22.15 9.05
C TYR A 199 18.78 23.21 10.12
N VAL A 200 18.95 24.43 9.68
CA VAL A 200 18.99 25.62 10.52
C VAL A 200 18.04 26.67 9.97
N ILE A 201 17.27 27.25 10.85
CA ILE A 201 16.36 28.39 10.54
C ILE A 201 16.68 29.48 11.53
N GLY A 202 16.86 30.69 11.00
CA GLY A 202 17.11 31.88 11.80
C GLY A 202 16.15 33.00 11.42
N ASN A 203 15.52 33.61 12.42
CA ASN A 203 14.70 34.79 12.27
C ASN A 203 15.28 35.90 13.18
N TYR A 204 15.49 37.04 12.62
CA TYR A 204 15.93 38.22 13.35
C TYR A 204 15.04 39.40 13.06
N ALA A 205 14.62 40.12 14.11
CA ALA A 205 13.88 41.34 13.99
C ALA A 205 14.57 42.48 14.79
N TYR A 206 14.73 43.61 14.16
CA TYR A 206 15.20 44.85 14.80
C TYR A 206 14.06 45.85 14.88
N ASP A 207 13.72 46.29 16.10
CA ASP A 207 12.66 47.26 16.42
C ASP A 207 11.31 46.96 15.73
N ASN A 208 11.03 45.70 15.49
CA ASN A 208 9.85 45.20 14.71
C ASN A 208 9.70 45.86 13.32
N ARG A 209 10.77 46.49 12.79
CA ARG A 209 10.77 47.19 11.49
C ARG A 209 11.61 46.49 10.45
N TYR A 210 12.74 45.95 10.86
CA TYR A 210 13.64 45.21 9.93
C TYR A 210 13.65 43.76 10.28
N LEU A 211 13.26 42.93 9.33
CA LEU A 211 13.11 41.50 9.49
C LEU A 211 14.09 40.79 8.55
N LEU A 212 14.82 39.80 9.08
CA LEU A 212 15.72 38.95 8.32
C LEU A 212 15.39 37.52 8.64
N ASP A 213 15.09 36.71 7.61
CA ASP A 213 14.88 35.29 7.67
C ASP A 213 15.97 34.55 6.92
N PHE A 214 16.50 33.49 7.54
CA PHE A 214 17.49 32.62 6.97
C PHE A 214 17.07 31.19 7.19
N SER A 215 17.21 30.34 6.14
CA SER A 215 17.01 28.91 6.25
C SER A 215 18.02 28.14 5.40
N TYR A 216 18.56 27.06 5.97
CA TYR A 216 19.43 26.15 5.25
C TYR A 216 19.13 24.71 5.66
N ARG A 217 19.07 23.81 4.69
CA ARG A 217 18.81 22.39 4.92
C ARG A 217 19.71 21.54 4.03
N VAL A 218 20.23 20.46 4.61
CA VAL A 218 20.99 19.42 3.91
C VAL A 218 20.23 18.11 4.05
N ASN A 219 20.04 17.38 2.95
CA ASN A 219 19.39 16.09 2.92
C ASN A 219 20.34 15.05 2.35
N GLY A 220 20.35 13.87 2.96
CA GLY A 220 21.00 12.67 2.47
C GLY A 220 20.00 11.52 2.36
N SER A 221 20.10 10.71 1.33
CA SER A 221 19.26 9.53 1.15
C SER A 221 20.01 8.39 0.49
N SER A 222 19.72 7.17 0.93
CA SER A 222 20.24 5.95 0.29
C SER A 222 19.71 5.72 -1.14
N VAL A 223 18.70 6.49 -1.55
CA VAL A 223 18.12 6.43 -2.91
C VAL A 223 18.92 7.30 -3.89
N PHE A 224 19.73 8.24 -3.39
CA PHE A 224 20.62 9.02 -4.22
C PHE A 224 21.73 8.11 -4.76
N GLY A 225 22.02 8.19 -6.08
CA GLY A 225 23.05 7.35 -6.72
C GLY A 225 24.42 7.52 -6.08
N THR A 226 25.32 6.58 -6.33
CA THR A 226 26.63 6.41 -5.69
C THR A 226 27.51 7.67 -5.60
N ASN A 227 27.26 8.68 -6.43
CA ASN A 227 28.04 9.92 -6.47
C ASN A 227 27.33 11.16 -5.90
N LYS A 228 26.08 11.02 -5.40
CA LYS A 228 25.28 12.15 -4.86
C LYS A 228 24.48 11.70 -3.66
N HIS A 229 25.12 11.64 -2.51
CA HIS A 229 24.46 11.23 -1.26
C HIS A 229 23.77 12.39 -0.52
N TYR A 230 24.04 13.66 -0.91
CA TYR A 230 23.53 14.86 -0.26
C TYR A 230 23.03 15.88 -1.28
N ILE A 231 21.95 16.54 -0.97
CA ILE A 231 21.37 17.70 -1.66
C ILE A 231 20.95 18.74 -0.64
#